data_d9d6484b126da2c4a2a6561bbbaddb6d
#
_entry.id   d9d6484b126da2c4a2a6561bbbaddb6d
#
_cell.length_a   1.000
_cell.length_b   1.000
_cell.length_c   1.000
_cell.angle_alpha   90.00
_cell.angle_beta   90.00
_cell.angle_gamma   90.00
#
_symmetry.space_group_name_H-M   'P 1'
#
loop_
_entity.id
_entity.type
_entity.pdbx_description
1 polymer ?
#
loop_
_entity_poly.entity_id
_entity_poly.type
_entity_poly.pdbx_seq_one_letter_code
_entity_poly.pdbx_strand_id
1 'polypeptide(L)'
;LGVDAPIIDPSTNEEEFRNRVALACVTPEKGTHEGRFVVLAEPIANGKIGRAYAAGVCPVKIDVPDEEHEWRYAEIADGITGNLKVSMQGSATILWRAGGTGVQWAVIRLGQPVPMHVFPVELTQVGGEQGDEENPASWTYDVLDVVTGETLASGVDPVASPHKWQRPSVGQMIAATFGYAHYQPNDAGEMELVLGWIN
;
A
#
# COMPACT_ATOMS: atom_id res chain seq x y z
N LEU A 1 -8.68 4.93 13.16
CA LEU A 1 -7.72 5.12 14.26
C LEU A 1 -6.71 3.98 14.28
N GLY A 2 -5.46 4.27 14.62
CA GLY A 2 -4.44 3.27 14.89
C GLY A 2 -4.76 2.47 16.15
N VAL A 3 -4.39 1.19 16.17
CA VAL A 3 -4.56 0.31 17.32
C VAL A 3 -3.25 0.26 18.12
N ASP A 4 -3.34 0.58 19.40
CA ASP A 4 -2.25 0.53 20.36
C ASP A 4 -2.44 -0.66 21.33
N ALA A 5 -1.98 -0.54 22.57
CA ALA A 5 -2.03 -1.59 23.58
C ALA A 5 -3.47 -1.96 24.02
N PRO A 6 -3.69 -3.16 24.55
CA PRO A 6 -4.95 -3.49 25.19
C PRO A 6 -5.16 -2.62 26.44
N ILE A 7 -6.42 -2.20 26.65
CA ILE A 7 -6.82 -1.44 27.86
C ILE A 7 -6.82 -2.35 29.08
N ILE A 8 -7.16 -3.62 28.90
CA ILE A 8 -7.15 -4.63 29.97
C ILE A 8 -5.79 -5.30 29.96
N ASP A 9 -5.00 -5.08 31.00
CA ASP A 9 -3.69 -5.68 31.14
C ASP A 9 -3.80 -7.17 31.51
N PRO A 10 -3.33 -8.11 30.68
CA PRO A 10 -3.39 -9.53 30.98
C PRO A 10 -2.56 -9.96 32.18
N SER A 11 -1.55 -9.17 32.58
CA SER A 11 -0.72 -9.48 33.76
C SER A 11 -1.43 -9.22 35.09
N THR A 12 -2.42 -8.32 35.09
CA THR A 12 -3.18 -7.92 36.28
C THR A 12 -4.61 -8.45 36.27
N ASN A 13 -5.19 -8.71 35.10
CA ASN A 13 -6.58 -9.18 34.96
C ASN A 13 -6.73 -10.14 33.76
N GLU A 14 -6.14 -11.32 33.87
CA GLU A 14 -6.13 -12.35 32.81
C GLU A 14 -7.54 -12.81 32.44
N GLU A 15 -8.42 -12.99 33.42
CA GLU A 15 -9.79 -13.47 33.19
C GLU A 15 -10.60 -12.48 32.33
N GLU A 16 -10.55 -11.20 32.67
CA GLU A 16 -11.26 -10.17 31.88
C GLU A 16 -10.65 -10.01 30.50
N PHE A 17 -9.31 -10.04 30.38
CA PHE A 17 -8.63 -9.98 29.10
C PHE A 17 -9.07 -11.10 28.14
N ARG A 18 -9.25 -12.34 28.65
CA ARG A 18 -9.73 -13.46 27.84
C ARG A 18 -11.20 -13.30 27.38
N ASN A 19 -12.00 -12.60 28.17
CA ASN A 19 -13.43 -12.45 27.91
C ASN A 19 -13.79 -11.16 27.16
N ARG A 20 -12.88 -10.20 27.07
CA ARG A 20 -13.12 -8.88 26.47
C ARG A 20 -11.95 -8.42 25.65
N VAL A 21 -12.21 -8.06 24.39
CA VAL A 21 -11.25 -7.34 23.55
C VAL A 21 -11.52 -5.84 23.68
N ALA A 22 -10.63 -5.13 24.36
CA ALA A 22 -10.65 -3.68 24.48
C ALA A 22 -9.27 -3.13 24.17
N LEU A 23 -9.17 -2.31 23.12
CA LEU A 23 -7.91 -1.77 22.62
C LEU A 23 -7.90 -0.25 22.75
N ALA A 24 -6.78 0.30 23.16
CA ALA A 24 -6.54 1.72 23.05
C ALA A 24 -6.40 2.10 21.58
N CYS A 25 -7.00 3.21 21.20
CA CYS A 25 -6.91 3.73 19.84
C CYS A 25 -6.30 5.13 19.86
N VAL A 26 -5.39 5.36 18.94
CA VAL A 26 -4.60 6.59 18.82
C VAL A 26 -4.71 7.18 17.42
N THR A 27 -4.20 8.39 17.26
CA THR A 27 -3.99 8.97 15.93
C THR A 27 -3.06 8.04 15.13
N PRO A 28 -3.42 7.67 13.90
CA PRO A 28 -2.61 6.73 13.15
C PRO A 28 -1.29 7.35 12.69
N GLU A 29 -0.24 6.54 12.71
CA GLU A 29 1.08 6.82 12.18
C GLU A 29 1.43 5.78 11.13
N LYS A 30 1.89 6.22 9.96
CA LYS A 30 2.38 5.35 8.91
C LYS A 30 3.58 4.53 9.40
N GLY A 31 3.72 3.29 8.93
CA GLY A 31 4.75 2.37 9.40
C GLY A 31 4.44 1.69 10.74
N THR A 32 3.73 2.36 11.66
CA THR A 32 3.35 1.79 12.97
C THR A 32 1.97 1.13 12.92
N HIS A 33 1.01 1.76 12.26
CA HIS A 33 -0.40 1.38 12.29
C HIS A 33 -0.93 0.88 10.94
N GLU A 34 -0.11 0.77 9.90
CA GLU A 34 -0.51 0.14 8.64
C GLU A 34 -0.96 -1.31 8.88
N GLY A 35 -2.17 -1.65 8.42
CA GLY A 35 -2.81 -2.93 8.72
C GLY A 35 -3.24 -3.14 10.18
N ARG A 36 -2.96 -2.18 11.07
CA ARG A 36 -3.28 -2.23 12.50
C ARG A 36 -4.16 -1.06 12.91
N PHE A 37 -5.31 -0.94 12.29
CA PHE A 37 -6.26 0.14 12.57
C PHE A 37 -7.69 -0.38 12.64
N VAL A 38 -8.57 0.46 13.15
CA VAL A 38 -10.01 0.21 13.24
C VAL A 38 -10.79 1.37 12.65
N VAL A 39 -11.97 1.06 12.13
CA VAL A 39 -12.96 2.06 11.71
C VAL A 39 -14.02 2.17 12.79
N LEU A 40 -14.23 3.38 13.32
CA LEU A 40 -15.24 3.60 14.36
C LEU A 40 -16.65 3.34 13.80
N ALA A 41 -17.45 2.57 14.53
CA ALA A 41 -18.84 2.32 14.19
C ALA A 41 -19.77 3.47 14.59
N GLU A 42 -19.31 4.33 15.48
CA GLU A 42 -20.02 5.47 16.02
C GLU A 42 -19.03 6.57 16.45
N PRO A 43 -19.43 7.84 16.54
CA PRO A 43 -18.59 8.88 17.12
C PRO A 43 -18.28 8.57 18.60
N ILE A 44 -16.99 8.54 18.95
CA ILE A 44 -16.53 8.25 20.30
C ILE A 44 -15.76 9.48 20.81
N ALA A 45 -16.18 10.04 21.93
CA ALA A 45 -15.47 11.14 22.56
C ALA A 45 -14.12 10.65 23.14
N ASN A 46 -13.13 11.56 23.17
CA ASN A 46 -11.82 11.23 23.71
C ASN A 46 -11.90 10.67 25.15
N GLY A 47 -11.16 9.61 25.41
CA GLY A 47 -11.16 8.90 26.70
C GLY A 47 -12.43 8.08 26.98
N LYS A 48 -13.28 7.85 25.99
CA LYS A 48 -14.48 6.99 26.12
C LYS A 48 -14.30 5.69 25.36
N ILE A 49 -15.08 4.69 25.75
CA ILE A 49 -15.18 3.39 25.10
C ILE A 49 -16.36 3.41 24.13
N GLY A 50 -16.18 2.83 22.97
CA GLY A 50 -17.19 2.67 21.94
C GLY A 50 -16.89 1.48 21.06
N ARG A 51 -17.67 1.32 19.99
CA ARG A 51 -17.55 0.20 19.06
C ARG A 51 -16.78 0.59 17.81
N ALA A 52 -15.98 -0.35 17.30
CA ALA A 52 -15.23 -0.20 16.08
C ALA A 52 -15.21 -1.52 15.27
N TYR A 53 -15.04 -1.39 13.97
CA TYR A 53 -14.79 -2.50 13.07
C TYR A 53 -13.28 -2.75 13.01
N ALA A 54 -12.84 -3.95 13.35
CA ALA A 54 -11.47 -4.43 13.19
C ALA A 54 -11.33 -5.40 12.00
N ALA A 55 -12.44 -5.96 11.53
CA ALA A 55 -12.53 -6.87 10.39
C ALA A 55 -13.93 -6.83 9.77
N GLY A 56 -14.04 -7.35 8.54
CA GLY A 56 -15.31 -7.43 7.82
C GLY A 56 -15.63 -6.18 7.00
N VAL A 57 -16.88 -6.05 6.61
CA VAL A 57 -17.36 -4.99 5.72
C VAL A 57 -17.92 -3.82 6.53
N CYS A 58 -17.46 -2.61 6.26
CA CYS A 58 -17.96 -1.41 6.93
C CYS A 58 -17.95 -0.18 6.02
N PRO A 59 -18.83 0.81 6.29
CA PRO A 59 -18.77 2.12 5.64
C PRO A 59 -17.63 2.95 6.23
N VAL A 60 -16.94 3.73 5.38
CA VAL A 60 -15.86 4.63 5.79
C VAL A 60 -15.76 5.79 4.82
N LYS A 61 -15.10 6.86 5.22
CA LYS A 61 -14.66 7.92 4.30
C LYS A 61 -13.26 7.59 3.80
N ILE A 62 -13.05 7.80 2.50
CA ILE A 62 -11.76 7.66 1.84
C ILE A 62 -11.41 8.96 1.13
N ASP A 63 -10.14 9.32 1.11
CA ASP A 63 -9.62 10.45 0.34
C ASP A 63 -9.13 9.95 -1.01
N VAL A 64 -9.78 10.44 -2.07
CA VAL A 64 -9.54 10.06 -3.47
C VAL A 64 -8.78 11.20 -4.14
N PRO A 65 -7.48 11.06 -4.39
CA PRO A 65 -6.67 12.13 -4.98
C PRO A 65 -7.02 12.40 -6.44
N ASP A 66 -7.40 11.36 -7.17
CA ASP A 66 -7.74 11.41 -8.58
C ASP A 66 -8.86 10.41 -8.89
N GLU A 67 -9.89 10.87 -9.61
CA GLU A 67 -11.04 10.06 -9.95
C GLU A 67 -10.72 8.98 -11.00
N GLU A 68 -9.76 9.23 -11.88
CA GLU A 68 -9.37 8.33 -12.95
C GLU A 68 -8.60 7.10 -12.44
N HIS A 69 -8.03 7.16 -11.22
CA HIS A 69 -7.38 6.01 -10.62
C HIS A 69 -8.38 4.97 -10.13
N GLU A 70 -8.35 3.79 -10.72
CA GLU A 70 -9.13 2.62 -10.29
C GLU A 70 -8.49 1.87 -9.11
N TRP A 71 -7.87 2.59 -8.18
CA TRP A 71 -7.25 1.99 -7.01
C TRP A 71 -8.27 1.30 -6.12
N ARG A 72 -7.99 0.05 -5.77
CA ARG A 72 -8.92 -0.84 -5.08
C ARG A 72 -8.64 -1.01 -3.61
N TYR A 73 -7.65 -0.31 -3.08
CA TYR A 73 -7.24 -0.42 -1.69
C TYR A 73 -7.25 0.93 -1.00
N ALA A 74 -7.31 0.87 0.33
CA ALA A 74 -7.19 2.04 1.17
C ALA A 74 -6.35 1.71 2.41
N GLU A 75 -5.63 2.71 2.90
CA GLU A 75 -4.79 2.61 4.08
C GLU A 75 -4.91 3.88 4.93
N ILE A 76 -4.40 3.84 6.14
CA ILE A 76 -4.28 5.01 6.99
C ILE A 76 -3.34 6.06 6.38
N ALA A 77 -3.53 7.32 6.76
CA ALA A 77 -2.58 8.39 6.49
C ALA A 77 -2.12 9.01 7.81
N ASP A 78 -0.88 9.48 7.86
CA ASP A 78 -0.29 10.08 9.05
C ASP A 78 -1.13 11.22 9.61
N GLY A 79 -1.44 11.14 10.90
CA GLY A 79 -2.19 12.17 11.60
C GLY A 79 -3.65 12.31 11.21
N ILE A 80 -4.15 11.53 10.26
CA ILE A 80 -5.51 11.66 9.72
C ILE A 80 -6.44 10.64 10.40
N THR A 81 -7.42 11.12 11.13
CA THR A 81 -8.39 10.28 11.85
C THR A 81 -9.76 10.23 11.18
N GLY A 82 -10.03 11.07 10.19
CA GLY A 82 -11.36 11.24 9.58
C GLY A 82 -11.65 10.38 8.36
N ASN A 83 -10.62 9.86 7.71
CA ASN A 83 -10.70 9.08 6.46
C ASN A 83 -9.47 8.19 6.30
N LEU A 84 -9.60 7.19 5.41
CA LEU A 84 -8.47 6.46 4.86
C LEU A 84 -8.03 7.13 3.55
N LYS A 85 -6.83 6.85 3.10
CA LYS A 85 -6.31 7.29 1.80
C LYS A 85 -6.40 6.13 0.81
N VAL A 86 -6.91 6.41 -0.39
CA VAL A 86 -6.91 5.45 -1.50
C VAL A 86 -5.49 5.21 -1.97
N SER A 87 -5.16 3.96 -2.26
CA SER A 87 -3.81 3.53 -2.62
C SER A 87 -3.85 2.31 -3.54
N MET A 88 -2.77 2.10 -4.28
CA MET A 88 -2.57 0.86 -5.06
C MET A 88 -2.44 -0.38 -4.18
N GLN A 89 -2.07 -0.19 -2.91
CA GLN A 89 -1.99 -1.25 -1.91
C GLN A 89 -2.50 -0.73 -0.56
N GLY A 90 -2.99 -1.63 0.27
CA GLY A 90 -3.51 -1.29 1.60
C GLY A 90 -4.21 -2.46 2.23
N SER A 91 -4.40 -2.38 3.52
CA SER A 91 -5.04 -3.41 4.34
C SER A 91 -6.57 -3.43 4.24
N ALA A 92 -7.16 -2.42 3.62
CA ALA A 92 -8.59 -2.34 3.34
C ALA A 92 -8.87 -2.44 1.85
N THR A 93 -9.72 -3.39 1.44
CA THR A 93 -10.17 -3.50 0.05
C THR A 93 -11.41 -2.64 -0.16
N ILE A 94 -11.41 -1.77 -1.15
CA ILE A 94 -12.57 -0.95 -1.55
C ILE A 94 -13.53 -1.83 -2.34
N LEU A 95 -14.74 -2.05 -1.82
CA LEU A 95 -15.79 -2.79 -2.49
C LEU A 95 -16.69 -1.87 -3.33
N TRP A 96 -16.84 -0.64 -2.89
CA TRP A 96 -17.60 0.41 -3.55
C TRP A 96 -17.15 1.78 -3.05
N ARG A 97 -17.16 2.79 -3.91
CA ARG A 97 -16.95 4.20 -3.55
C ARG A 97 -17.88 5.12 -4.32
N ALA A 98 -18.19 6.27 -3.75
CA ALA A 98 -18.83 7.36 -4.48
C ALA A 98 -17.85 7.93 -5.52
N GLY A 99 -18.38 8.46 -6.62
CA GLY A 99 -17.59 9.16 -7.64
C GLY A 99 -17.07 10.50 -7.13
N GLY A 100 -16.06 11.04 -7.85
CA GLY A 100 -15.43 12.30 -7.56
C GLY A 100 -14.13 12.19 -6.76
N THR A 101 -13.47 13.34 -6.59
CA THR A 101 -12.20 13.51 -5.87
C THR A 101 -12.42 14.00 -4.44
N GLY A 102 -11.37 14.00 -3.62
CA GLY A 102 -11.40 14.40 -2.22
C GLY A 102 -12.04 13.34 -1.33
N VAL A 103 -12.58 13.76 -0.18
CA VAL A 103 -13.13 12.83 0.82
C VAL A 103 -14.52 12.33 0.40
N GLN A 104 -14.61 11.06 0.05
CA GLN A 104 -15.80 10.38 -0.45
C GLN A 104 -16.23 9.26 0.49
N TRP A 105 -17.52 8.88 0.43
CA TRP A 105 -18.00 7.68 1.10
C TRP A 105 -17.61 6.42 0.32
N ALA A 106 -17.25 5.38 1.07
CA ALA A 106 -16.95 4.07 0.52
C ALA A 106 -17.45 2.95 1.43
N VAL A 107 -17.55 1.77 0.85
CA VAL A 107 -17.72 0.50 1.56
C VAL A 107 -16.44 -0.29 1.37
N ILE A 108 -15.79 -0.64 2.46
CA ILE A 108 -14.55 -1.39 2.46
C ILE A 108 -14.68 -2.73 3.16
N ARG A 109 -13.71 -3.62 2.90
CA ARG A 109 -13.49 -4.85 3.66
C ARG A 109 -12.17 -4.73 4.41
N LEU A 110 -12.21 -4.91 5.74
CA LEU A 110 -11.06 -4.96 6.64
C LEU A 110 -10.64 -6.39 6.94
N GLY A 111 -9.41 -6.57 7.42
CA GLY A 111 -8.90 -7.84 7.93
C GLY A 111 -8.47 -8.81 6.84
N GLN A 112 -8.27 -8.35 5.62
CA GLN A 112 -7.54 -9.11 4.62
C GLN A 112 -6.04 -8.94 4.90
N PRO A 113 -5.22 -10.00 4.76
CA PRO A 113 -3.78 -9.80 4.72
C PRO A 113 -3.49 -8.81 3.59
N VAL A 114 -2.60 -7.84 3.84
CA VAL A 114 -2.08 -7.00 2.77
C VAL A 114 -1.49 -7.96 1.75
N PRO A 115 -2.06 -8.09 0.55
CA PRO A 115 -1.44 -8.94 -0.43
C PRO A 115 -0.05 -8.32 -0.67
N MET A 116 1.00 -9.11 -0.63
CA MET A 116 2.26 -8.71 -1.24
C MET A 116 1.95 -8.55 -2.73
N HIS A 117 1.66 -7.33 -3.13
CA HIS A 117 1.34 -7.05 -4.51
C HIS A 117 2.63 -7.14 -5.32
N VAL A 118 2.71 -8.20 -6.08
CA VAL A 118 3.68 -8.32 -7.16
C VAL A 118 3.01 -7.72 -8.39
N PHE A 119 3.55 -6.64 -8.89
CA PHE A 119 3.06 -5.97 -10.07
C PHE A 119 3.88 -6.38 -11.27
N PRO A 120 3.26 -6.73 -12.41
CA PRO A 120 3.99 -6.78 -13.66
C PRO A 120 4.51 -5.39 -14.01
N VAL A 121 5.72 -5.32 -14.49
CA VAL A 121 6.35 -4.08 -14.94
C VAL A 121 6.86 -4.25 -16.37
N GLU A 122 6.72 -3.21 -17.16
CA GLU A 122 7.34 -3.08 -18.48
C GLU A 122 8.51 -2.12 -18.37
N LEU A 123 9.71 -2.59 -18.75
CA LEU A 123 10.93 -1.80 -18.74
C LEU A 123 11.27 -1.35 -20.14
N THR A 124 11.60 -0.07 -20.29
CA THR A 124 12.07 0.50 -21.55
C THR A 124 13.45 1.11 -21.36
N GLN A 125 14.42 0.67 -22.15
CA GLN A 125 15.75 1.28 -22.15
C GLN A 125 15.68 2.66 -22.80
N VAL A 126 16.08 3.70 -22.07
CA VAL A 126 16.01 5.09 -22.53
C VAL A 126 17.39 5.67 -22.86
N GLY A 127 18.48 4.96 -22.55
CA GLY A 127 19.83 5.39 -22.88
C GLY A 127 20.88 4.34 -22.50
N GLY A 128 22.11 4.64 -22.79
CA GLY A 128 23.26 3.79 -22.50
C GLY A 128 23.29 2.49 -23.28
N GLU A 129 24.25 1.63 -22.97
CA GLU A 129 24.44 0.33 -23.58
C GLU A 129 24.50 -0.76 -22.53
N GLN A 130 23.83 -1.89 -22.80
CA GLN A 130 23.83 -3.00 -21.84
C GLN A 130 25.19 -3.68 -21.82
N GLY A 131 25.71 -3.90 -20.61
CA GLY A 131 27.01 -4.54 -20.40
C GLY A 131 28.21 -3.58 -20.58
N ASP A 132 27.99 -2.32 -20.89
CA ASP A 132 29.02 -1.29 -20.93
C ASP A 132 29.15 -0.62 -19.55
N GLU A 133 30.34 -0.66 -18.94
CA GLU A 133 30.60 -0.03 -17.64
C GLU A 133 30.85 1.49 -17.78
N GLU A 134 31.27 1.97 -18.94
CA GLU A 134 31.56 3.39 -19.22
C GLU A 134 30.27 4.16 -19.57
N ASN A 135 29.30 3.48 -20.19
CA ASN A 135 27.99 4.04 -20.56
C ASN A 135 26.85 3.09 -20.21
N PRO A 136 26.59 2.85 -18.92
CA PRO A 136 25.63 1.85 -18.49
C PRO A 136 24.20 2.16 -18.94
N ALA A 137 23.46 1.13 -19.30
CA ALA A 137 22.08 1.25 -19.71
C ALA A 137 21.23 1.93 -18.64
N SER A 138 20.42 2.90 -19.05
CA SER A 138 19.40 3.55 -18.21
C SER A 138 18.01 3.14 -18.65
N TRP A 139 17.10 3.01 -17.68
CA TRP A 139 15.79 2.42 -17.87
C TRP A 139 14.71 3.28 -17.21
N THR A 140 13.56 3.26 -17.82
CA THR A 140 12.30 3.62 -17.15
C THR A 140 11.39 2.41 -17.15
N TYR A 141 10.43 2.34 -16.23
CA TYR A 141 9.46 1.29 -16.26
C TYR A 141 8.07 1.77 -15.86
N ASP A 142 7.10 1.09 -16.42
CA ASP A 142 5.70 1.27 -16.15
C ASP A 142 5.22 0.09 -15.28
N VAL A 143 4.49 0.41 -14.22
CA VAL A 143 3.84 -0.58 -13.36
C VAL A 143 2.46 -0.87 -13.92
N LEU A 144 2.15 -2.16 -14.12
CA LEU A 144 0.91 -2.57 -14.75
C LEU A 144 -0.04 -3.22 -13.73
N ASP A 145 -1.34 -3.07 -13.96
CA ASP A 145 -2.35 -3.85 -13.23
C ASP A 145 -2.29 -5.31 -13.65
N VAL A 146 -2.24 -6.22 -12.67
CA VAL A 146 -2.09 -7.66 -12.90
C VAL A 146 -3.31 -8.27 -13.59
N VAL A 147 -4.48 -7.63 -13.53
CA VAL A 147 -5.74 -8.14 -14.05
C VAL A 147 -6.08 -7.52 -15.40
N THR A 148 -5.97 -6.18 -15.48
CA THR A 148 -6.34 -5.43 -16.68
C THR A 148 -5.17 -5.22 -17.64
N GLY A 149 -3.93 -5.25 -17.14
CA GLY A 149 -2.73 -4.87 -17.88
C GLY A 149 -2.59 -3.37 -18.10
N GLU A 150 -3.46 -2.55 -17.52
CA GLU A 150 -3.39 -1.10 -17.62
C GLU A 150 -2.23 -0.54 -16.81
N THR A 151 -1.65 0.55 -17.29
CA THR A 151 -0.56 1.24 -16.60
C THR A 151 -1.06 1.95 -15.36
N LEU A 152 -0.59 1.52 -14.20
CA LEU A 152 -0.89 2.12 -12.89
C LEU A 152 0.04 3.28 -12.55
N ALA A 153 1.28 3.18 -12.97
CA ALA A 153 2.29 4.23 -12.80
C ALA A 153 3.32 4.15 -13.93
N SER A 154 3.68 5.28 -14.48
CA SER A 154 4.64 5.40 -15.58
C SER A 154 5.91 6.11 -15.14
N GLY A 155 7.03 5.73 -15.76
CA GLY A 155 8.31 6.42 -15.61
C GLY A 155 8.88 6.35 -14.20
N VAL A 156 8.58 5.30 -13.46
CA VAL A 156 9.06 5.13 -12.08
C VAL A 156 10.56 4.78 -12.12
N ASP A 157 11.38 5.48 -11.31
CA ASP A 157 12.79 5.16 -11.18
C ASP A 157 12.98 3.93 -10.28
N PRO A 158 13.69 2.91 -10.74
CA PRO A 158 13.97 1.73 -9.93
C PRO A 158 14.96 2.03 -8.82
N VAL A 159 14.64 1.61 -7.60
CA VAL A 159 15.55 1.71 -6.45
C VAL A 159 16.73 0.73 -6.58
N ALA A 160 16.53 -0.40 -7.26
CA ALA A 160 17.57 -1.36 -7.53
C ALA A 160 17.80 -1.47 -9.03
N SER A 161 19.07 -1.40 -9.47
CA SER A 161 19.41 -1.62 -10.86
C SER A 161 19.08 -3.07 -11.26
N PRO A 162 18.09 -3.27 -12.11
CA PRO A 162 17.61 -4.59 -12.50
C PRO A 162 18.55 -5.31 -13.46
N HIS A 163 19.56 -4.62 -13.99
CA HIS A 163 20.24 -4.96 -15.23
C HIS A 163 21.37 -5.97 -15.06
N LYS A 164 21.65 -6.36 -13.82
CA LYS A 164 22.68 -7.37 -13.54
C LYS A 164 22.35 -8.76 -14.06
N TRP A 165 21.09 -9.02 -14.37
CA TRP A 165 20.61 -10.34 -14.79
C TRP A 165 20.38 -10.47 -16.28
N GLN A 166 20.22 -9.35 -16.96
CA GLN A 166 20.14 -9.35 -18.41
C GLN A 166 21.55 -9.10 -18.98
N ARG A 167 22.03 -10.01 -19.81
CA ARG A 167 23.27 -9.87 -20.55
C ARG A 167 22.98 -9.91 -22.04
N PRO A 168 22.36 -8.92 -22.60
CA PRO A 168 22.41 -8.76 -24.05
C PRO A 168 23.83 -8.42 -24.46
N SER A 169 24.12 -8.60 -25.71
CA SER A 169 25.43 -8.20 -26.26
C SER A 169 25.60 -6.69 -26.08
N VAL A 170 26.84 -6.27 -25.80
CA VAL A 170 27.21 -4.84 -25.76
C VAL A 170 26.74 -4.15 -27.04
N GLY A 171 26.17 -2.95 -26.88
CA GLY A 171 25.64 -2.17 -28.00
C GLY A 171 24.19 -2.52 -28.42
N GLN A 172 23.51 -3.39 -27.69
CA GLN A 172 22.11 -3.66 -27.95
C GLN A 172 21.21 -2.81 -27.05
N MET A 173 20.29 -2.07 -27.67
CA MET A 173 19.13 -1.50 -27.00
C MET A 173 17.96 -2.48 -27.05
N ILE A 174 17.32 -2.69 -25.90
CA ILE A 174 16.07 -3.44 -25.81
C ILE A 174 14.93 -2.41 -25.75
N ALA A 175 13.97 -2.50 -26.66
CA ALA A 175 12.87 -1.57 -26.72
C ALA A 175 11.96 -1.69 -25.49
N ALA A 176 11.62 -2.92 -25.10
CA ALA A 176 10.86 -3.21 -23.90
C ALA A 176 11.16 -4.62 -23.39
N THR A 177 11.02 -4.83 -22.11
CA THR A 177 11.04 -6.16 -21.48
C THR A 177 10.08 -6.17 -20.28
N PHE A 178 9.74 -7.34 -19.81
CA PHE A 178 8.78 -7.50 -18.71
C PHE A 178 9.46 -8.06 -17.47
N GLY A 179 8.98 -7.65 -16.32
CA GLY A 179 9.43 -8.14 -15.03
C GLY A 179 8.33 -8.03 -13.98
N TYR A 180 8.73 -8.19 -12.73
CA TYR A 180 7.86 -8.04 -11.58
C TYR A 180 8.49 -7.12 -10.55
N ALA A 181 7.68 -6.22 -10.00
CA ALA A 181 8.06 -5.36 -8.90
C ALA A 181 7.13 -5.59 -7.70
N HIS A 182 7.60 -5.27 -6.51
CA HIS A 182 6.81 -5.30 -5.29
C HIS A 182 7.16 -4.10 -4.41
N TYR A 183 6.23 -3.71 -3.56
CA TYR A 183 6.51 -2.69 -2.56
C TYR A 183 7.13 -3.32 -1.32
N GLN A 184 8.20 -2.70 -0.81
CA GLN A 184 8.81 -3.04 0.48
C GLN A 184 9.14 -1.76 1.26
N PRO A 185 9.19 -1.82 2.60
CA PRO A 185 9.65 -0.68 3.38
C PRO A 185 11.16 -0.47 3.20
N ASN A 186 11.57 0.78 3.01
CA ASN A 186 12.97 1.19 3.05
C ASN A 186 13.45 1.38 4.51
N ASP A 187 14.71 1.75 4.70
CA ASP A 187 15.30 1.96 6.03
C ASP A 187 14.63 3.10 6.82
N ALA A 188 13.92 3.99 6.15
CA ALA A 188 13.12 5.05 6.78
C ALA A 188 11.68 4.63 7.08
N GLY A 189 11.28 3.39 6.74
CA GLY A 189 9.92 2.87 6.90
C GLY A 189 8.95 3.33 5.81
N GLU A 190 9.43 4.00 4.76
CA GLU A 190 8.61 4.39 3.62
C GLU A 190 8.52 3.24 2.61
N MET A 191 7.33 3.05 2.03
CA MET A 191 7.14 2.01 1.02
C MET A 191 7.76 2.43 -0.30
N GLU A 192 8.73 1.67 -0.77
CA GLU A 192 9.37 1.86 -2.05
C GLU A 192 9.10 0.69 -2.99
N LEU A 193 9.06 0.98 -4.29
CA LEU A 193 8.89 -0.03 -5.31
C LEU A 193 10.25 -0.65 -5.64
N VAL A 194 10.36 -1.95 -5.44
CA VAL A 194 11.59 -2.71 -5.71
C VAL A 194 11.35 -3.71 -6.81
N LEU A 195 12.25 -3.71 -7.76
CA LEU A 195 12.23 -4.68 -8.85
C LEU A 195 12.73 -6.05 -8.35
N GLY A 196 11.85 -7.03 -8.36
CA GLY A 196 12.15 -8.37 -7.85
C GLY A 196 12.75 -9.31 -8.90
N TRP A 197 12.23 -9.28 -10.13
CA TRP A 197 12.67 -10.19 -11.19
C TRP A 197 12.37 -9.60 -12.57
N ILE A 198 13.27 -9.88 -13.53
CA ILE A 198 13.13 -9.49 -14.94
C ILE A 198 13.36 -10.71 -15.80
N ASN A 199 12.56 -10.84 -16.83
CA ASN A 199 12.64 -11.92 -17.82
C ASN A 199 13.54 -11.56 -18.99
#